data_c3f9a9f20e3fb227fc6bdecb8367915e
#
_entry.id   c3f9a9f20e3fb227fc6bdecb8367915e
#
_cell.length_a   1.000
_cell.length_b   1.000
_cell.length_c   1.000
_cell.angle_alpha   90.00
_cell.angle_beta   90.00
_cell.angle_gamma   90.00
#
_symmetry.space_group_name_H-M   'P 1'
#
loop_
_entity.id
_entity.type
_entity.pdbx_description
1 polymer ?
#
loop_
_entity_poly.entity_id
_entity_poly.type
_entity_poly.pdbx_seq_one_letter_code
_entity_poly.pdbx_strand_id
1 'polypeptide(L)'
;MTNNKHIRFTPLWMAICVVIGILIGSFYANHFSGNRLNIINSSGNKLNNLLHIIDDQYVDTVNVNDLVEKAMPQILSELDPHSVYITARDGEIANDDLRGSFSGIGIEFTIRQDTIRVQNVIGNGPAERAGVLAGDKIVEVDDSVFVGKKVTNAEAMHRLKGPKDTKVKLGVIRYGEQKIRHIIVTRGEIPTKSVTASYMLDDETGYIRIKNFGENTYPELLIALAKLSQRGFSSLAIDLRGNTGGYLESAVQIANEFLSKGQLIVYTEGRRYPRQDYKADGRGSYQQIPLVVLVDESSASAAEILAGAIQDNDRGTIIGRRSFGKGLVQKPMEFSDHSMIRLTIARYYTPSGRCIQKPYADGEDYEGDWMKRYKHGEFFSQDSIKHTGPAYHTSNGRTVYGGGGITPDIFIPEDTVDMTSYYKEATMSGLILQFAYTYTDENRARLSKMEDVWEMERYLKSQNTLEKFVVYADKNGLKRRNLMIQKSRKLLERFVNSRIIYNILNEQAWTEYLNQDDPAIIETLRLFKNGDAFPKKPEAAAPNHA
;
A
#
# COMPACT_ATOMS: atom_id res chain seq x y z
N MET A 1 46.67 -36.65 -78.62
CA MET A 1 47.36 -35.39 -78.34
C MET A 1 46.31 -34.47 -77.66
N THR A 2 46.18 -34.51 -76.37
CA THR A 2 45.25 -33.70 -75.58
C THR A 2 45.95 -32.46 -75.04
N ASN A 3 45.44 -31.34 -75.35
CA ASN A 3 45.96 -30.00 -75.26
C ASN A 3 45.98 -29.49 -73.78
N ASN A 4 47.15 -29.52 -73.16
CA ASN A 4 47.38 -29.15 -71.78
C ASN A 4 47.68 -27.62 -71.62
N LYS A 5 46.76 -26.77 -72.16
CA LYS A 5 46.88 -25.30 -72.02
C LYS A 5 46.22 -24.71 -70.72
N HIS A 6 45.40 -25.48 -70.02
CA HIS A 6 44.73 -24.97 -68.82
C HIS A 6 45.58 -24.97 -67.53
N ILE A 7 46.66 -25.75 -67.47
CA ILE A 7 47.50 -25.88 -66.27
C ILE A 7 48.44 -24.67 -66.04
N ARG A 8 48.73 -23.86 -67.03
CA ARG A 8 49.60 -22.71 -66.90
C ARG A 8 49.04 -21.49 -66.23
N PHE A 9 47.74 -21.35 -66.10
CA PHE A 9 47.06 -20.18 -65.49
C PHE A 9 46.51 -20.45 -64.11
N THR A 10 46.44 -21.68 -63.63
CA THR A 10 45.93 -22.02 -62.29
C THR A 10 46.66 -21.31 -61.16
N PRO A 11 48.03 -21.20 -61.13
CA PRO A 11 48.66 -20.46 -60.04
C PRO A 11 48.38 -18.95 -60.10
N LEU A 12 48.18 -18.39 -61.32
CA LEU A 12 47.82 -16.99 -61.47
C LEU A 12 46.36 -16.70 -60.91
N TRP A 13 45.43 -17.59 -61.23
CA TRP A 13 44.07 -17.49 -60.69
C TRP A 13 44.00 -17.69 -59.16
N MET A 14 44.76 -18.60 -58.61
CA MET A 14 44.92 -18.77 -57.19
C MET A 14 45.49 -17.52 -56.50
N ALA A 15 46.56 -16.92 -57.09
CA ALA A 15 47.14 -15.68 -56.59
C ALA A 15 46.15 -14.51 -56.63
N ILE A 16 45.37 -14.41 -57.72
CA ILE A 16 44.29 -13.38 -57.84
C ILE A 16 43.19 -13.60 -56.80
N CYS A 17 42.75 -14.83 -56.56
CA CYS A 17 41.76 -15.15 -55.54
C CYS A 17 42.23 -14.81 -54.11
N VAL A 18 43.49 -15.08 -53.78
CA VAL A 18 44.10 -14.73 -52.49
C VAL A 18 44.23 -13.22 -52.35
N VAL A 19 44.63 -12.47 -53.38
CA VAL A 19 44.68 -11.00 -53.34
C VAL A 19 43.27 -10.40 -53.17
N ILE A 20 42.30 -10.93 -53.91
CA ILE A 20 40.88 -10.49 -53.76
C ILE A 20 40.37 -10.82 -52.36
N GLY A 21 40.67 -12.01 -51.80
CA GLY A 21 40.33 -12.40 -50.44
C GLY A 21 40.94 -11.48 -49.37
N ILE A 22 42.22 -11.09 -49.56
CA ILE A 22 42.89 -10.13 -48.67
C ILE A 22 42.29 -8.73 -48.80
N LEU A 23 41.96 -8.28 -50.02
CA LEU A 23 41.32 -6.98 -50.24
C LEU A 23 39.90 -6.93 -49.66
N ILE A 24 39.14 -7.99 -49.84
CA ILE A 24 37.78 -8.09 -49.24
C ILE A 24 37.90 -8.18 -47.72
N GLY A 25 38.82 -8.99 -47.20
CA GLY A 25 39.07 -9.11 -45.75
C GLY A 25 39.53 -7.79 -45.13
N SER A 26 40.46 -7.08 -45.81
CA SER A 26 40.92 -5.77 -45.37
C SER A 26 39.83 -4.69 -45.47
N PHE A 27 39.05 -4.71 -46.52
CA PHE A 27 37.90 -3.82 -46.68
C PHE A 27 36.84 -4.09 -45.60
N TYR A 28 36.54 -5.35 -45.29
CA TYR A 28 35.62 -5.77 -44.24
C TYR A 28 36.16 -5.40 -42.85
N ALA A 29 37.45 -5.66 -42.59
CA ALA A 29 38.08 -5.29 -41.33
C ALA A 29 38.14 -3.78 -41.13
N ASN A 30 38.47 -3.00 -42.16
CA ASN A 30 38.49 -1.52 -42.06
C ASN A 30 37.09 -0.89 -42.01
N HIS A 31 36.11 -1.48 -42.67
CA HIS A 31 34.73 -0.94 -42.67
C HIS A 31 33.96 -1.29 -41.39
N PHE A 32 34.22 -2.47 -40.80
CA PHE A 32 33.57 -2.90 -39.55
C PHE A 32 34.35 -2.53 -38.29
N SER A 33 35.69 -2.38 -38.32
CA SER A 33 36.44 -1.91 -37.15
C SER A 33 36.41 -0.39 -36.96
N GLY A 34 36.17 0.39 -38.03
CA GLY A 34 36.06 1.86 -37.94
C GLY A 34 34.78 2.35 -37.28
N ASN A 35 33.72 1.54 -37.27
CA ASN A 35 32.42 1.93 -36.66
C ASN A 35 32.33 1.66 -35.15
N ARG A 36 33.26 0.92 -34.55
CA ARG A 36 33.21 0.69 -33.08
C ARG A 36 33.44 1.97 -32.28
N LEU A 37 34.24 2.91 -32.77
CA LEU A 37 34.46 4.20 -32.11
C LEU A 37 33.37 5.23 -32.38
N ASN A 38 32.62 5.14 -33.49
CA ASN A 38 31.48 6.03 -33.79
C ASN A 38 30.19 5.61 -33.11
N ILE A 39 30.07 4.36 -32.65
CA ILE A 39 28.90 3.87 -31.87
C ILE A 39 28.90 4.44 -30.44
N ILE A 40 30.09 4.86 -29.94
CA ILE A 40 30.21 5.50 -28.62
C ILE A 40 29.44 6.83 -28.54
N ASN A 41 29.12 7.45 -29.66
CA ASN A 41 28.47 8.77 -29.73
C ASN A 41 26.96 8.76 -29.90
N SER A 42 26.30 7.62 -30.06
CA SER A 42 24.85 7.56 -30.01
C SER A 42 24.40 7.37 -28.53
N SER A 43 23.68 8.34 -27.99
CA SER A 43 23.25 8.34 -26.59
C SER A 43 22.51 7.07 -26.17
N GLY A 44 21.87 6.35 -27.09
CA GLY A 44 21.16 5.09 -26.81
C GLY A 44 22.07 3.88 -26.53
N ASN A 45 23.32 3.88 -26.99
CA ASN A 45 24.25 2.74 -26.81
C ASN A 45 25.34 3.00 -25.76
N LYS A 46 25.41 4.21 -25.21
CA LYS A 46 26.49 4.62 -24.32
C LYS A 46 26.59 3.78 -23.06
N LEU A 47 25.43 3.40 -22.48
CA LEU A 47 25.38 2.57 -21.28
C LEU A 47 25.88 1.14 -21.56
N ASN A 48 25.42 0.52 -22.65
CA ASN A 48 25.92 -0.79 -23.07
C ASN A 48 27.43 -0.79 -23.33
N ASN A 49 27.93 0.24 -24.01
CA ASN A 49 29.38 0.36 -24.29
C ASN A 49 30.15 0.54 -22.98
N LEU A 50 29.64 1.28 -22.01
CA LEU A 50 30.28 1.43 -20.70
C LEU A 50 30.39 0.06 -20.00
N LEU A 51 29.33 -0.75 -19.98
CA LEU A 51 29.34 -2.08 -19.39
C LEU A 51 30.35 -3.00 -20.07
N HIS A 52 30.43 -2.97 -21.42
CA HIS A 52 31.44 -3.73 -22.17
C HIS A 52 32.87 -3.28 -21.88
N ILE A 53 33.11 -1.97 -21.76
CA ILE A 53 34.44 -1.45 -21.41
C ILE A 53 34.84 -1.88 -20.00
N ILE A 54 33.91 -1.87 -19.04
CA ILE A 54 34.16 -2.33 -17.68
C ILE A 54 34.52 -3.83 -17.69
N ASP A 55 33.73 -4.66 -18.38
CA ASP A 55 33.95 -6.09 -18.47
C ASP A 55 35.31 -6.45 -19.09
N ASP A 56 35.74 -5.70 -20.14
CA ASP A 56 36.97 -5.94 -20.89
C ASP A 56 38.24 -5.34 -20.25
N GLN A 57 38.13 -4.17 -19.62
CA GLN A 57 39.29 -3.36 -19.26
C GLN A 57 39.44 -3.03 -17.77
N TYR A 58 38.48 -3.36 -16.94
CA TYR A 58 38.58 -3.05 -15.50
C TYR A 58 39.67 -3.94 -14.85
N VAL A 59 40.41 -3.37 -13.90
CA VAL A 59 41.57 -4.00 -13.26
C VAL A 59 41.23 -5.30 -12.52
N ASP A 60 40.03 -5.40 -11.97
CA ASP A 60 39.56 -6.59 -11.24
C ASP A 60 38.38 -7.26 -11.98
N THR A 61 38.15 -8.55 -11.73
CA THR A 61 36.98 -9.25 -12.26
C THR A 61 35.69 -8.69 -11.68
N VAL A 62 34.76 -8.27 -12.54
CA VAL A 62 33.47 -7.68 -12.17
C VAL A 62 32.33 -8.54 -12.70
N ASN A 63 31.31 -8.74 -11.88
CA ASN A 63 30.05 -9.31 -12.35
C ASN A 63 29.19 -8.18 -12.95
N VAL A 64 29.10 -8.13 -14.27
CA VAL A 64 28.35 -7.10 -15.00
C VAL A 64 26.86 -7.14 -14.63
N ASN A 65 26.29 -8.34 -14.39
CA ASN A 65 24.89 -8.45 -13.97
C ASN A 65 24.64 -7.76 -12.63
N ASP A 66 25.53 -7.92 -11.65
CA ASP A 66 25.42 -7.24 -10.35
C ASP A 66 25.52 -5.72 -10.48
N LEU A 67 26.29 -5.22 -11.45
CA LEU A 67 26.36 -3.78 -11.74
C LEU A 67 25.04 -3.28 -12.34
N VAL A 68 24.45 -4.03 -13.27
CA VAL A 68 23.17 -3.70 -13.88
C VAL A 68 22.07 -3.69 -12.82
N GLU A 69 21.99 -4.74 -11.98
CA GLU A 69 21.04 -4.82 -10.87
C GLU A 69 21.09 -3.59 -9.94
N LYS A 70 22.30 -3.09 -9.65
CA LYS A 70 22.51 -1.90 -8.82
C LYS A 70 22.21 -0.59 -9.54
N ALA A 71 22.38 -0.54 -10.87
CA ALA A 71 22.17 0.66 -11.67
C ALA A 71 20.69 0.88 -12.02
N MET A 72 19.90 -0.18 -12.20
CA MET A 72 18.49 -0.09 -12.60
C MET A 72 17.64 0.77 -11.67
N PRO A 73 17.69 0.61 -10.34
CA PRO A 73 16.95 1.48 -9.42
C PRO A 73 17.36 2.95 -9.54
N GLN A 74 18.64 3.23 -9.73
CA GLN A 74 19.18 4.59 -9.85
C GLN A 74 18.69 5.29 -11.12
N ILE A 75 18.65 4.57 -12.25
CA ILE A 75 18.15 5.11 -13.51
C ILE A 75 16.66 5.45 -13.40
N LEU A 76 15.87 4.60 -12.74
CA LEU A 76 14.44 4.81 -12.62
C LEU A 76 14.10 5.92 -11.62
N SER A 77 14.90 6.11 -10.57
CA SER A 77 14.70 7.19 -9.59
C SER A 77 14.83 8.60 -10.18
N GLU A 78 15.54 8.75 -11.32
CA GLU A 78 15.63 10.02 -12.06
C GLU A 78 14.34 10.38 -12.83
N LEU A 79 13.37 9.46 -12.94
CA LEU A 79 12.14 9.70 -13.70
C LEU A 79 11.02 10.25 -12.81
N ASP A 80 10.70 9.51 -11.76
CA ASP A 80 9.66 9.84 -10.79
C ASP A 80 9.78 8.92 -9.55
N PRO A 81 9.16 9.27 -8.40
CA PRO A 81 9.29 8.49 -7.16
C PRO A 81 8.61 7.12 -7.18
N HIS A 82 7.87 6.79 -8.24
CA HIS A 82 7.05 5.59 -8.32
C HIS A 82 7.48 4.60 -9.39
N SER A 83 8.34 5.03 -10.33
CA SER A 83 8.98 4.13 -11.28
C SER A 83 10.08 3.36 -10.56
N VAL A 84 9.90 2.03 -10.43
CA VAL A 84 10.80 1.19 -9.62
C VAL A 84 11.25 -0.05 -10.38
N TYR A 85 12.46 -0.49 -10.08
CA TYR A 85 12.97 -1.80 -10.46
C TYR A 85 12.69 -2.80 -9.33
N ILE A 86 12.24 -3.97 -9.69
CA ILE A 86 11.91 -5.07 -8.78
C ILE A 86 12.74 -6.26 -9.23
N THR A 87 13.63 -6.76 -8.38
CA THR A 87 14.47 -7.90 -8.69
C THR A 87 13.64 -9.15 -8.94
N ALA A 88 14.17 -10.13 -9.67
CA ALA A 88 13.52 -11.42 -9.89
C ALA A 88 13.11 -12.10 -8.56
N ARG A 89 13.95 -11.92 -7.54
CA ARG A 89 13.71 -12.42 -6.18
C ARG A 89 12.48 -11.79 -5.51
N ASP A 90 12.26 -10.49 -5.73
CA ASP A 90 11.20 -9.73 -5.06
C ASP A 90 9.90 -9.66 -5.89
N GLY A 91 9.96 -10.09 -7.16
CA GLY A 91 8.85 -9.99 -8.12
C GLY A 91 7.60 -10.74 -7.69
N GLU A 92 7.75 -11.94 -7.13
CA GLU A 92 6.62 -12.72 -6.61
C GLU A 92 5.94 -12.03 -5.43
N ILE A 93 6.75 -11.41 -4.54
CA ILE A 93 6.27 -10.76 -3.31
C ILE A 93 5.56 -9.44 -3.62
N ALA A 94 6.06 -8.70 -4.62
CA ALA A 94 5.61 -7.34 -4.92
C ALA A 94 4.15 -7.24 -5.40
N ASN A 95 3.58 -8.32 -5.89
CA ASN A 95 2.22 -8.37 -6.43
C ASN A 95 1.23 -9.14 -5.54
N ASP A 96 1.70 -9.84 -4.52
CA ASP A 96 0.86 -10.71 -3.68
C ASP A 96 -0.28 -9.98 -2.98
N ASP A 97 -0.01 -8.80 -2.44
CA ASP A 97 -1.02 -8.01 -1.70
C ASP A 97 -2.20 -7.55 -2.58
N LEU A 98 -1.99 -7.50 -3.90
CA LEU A 98 -3.01 -7.08 -4.86
C LEU A 98 -3.73 -8.25 -5.53
N ARG A 99 -3.13 -9.45 -5.56
CA ARG A 99 -3.72 -10.66 -6.15
C ARG A 99 -4.84 -11.29 -5.32
N GLY A 100 -5.10 -10.78 -4.11
CA GLY A 100 -6.14 -11.28 -3.22
C GLY A 100 -5.77 -12.58 -2.48
N SER A 101 -4.60 -13.16 -2.73
CA SER A 101 -4.02 -14.24 -1.95
C SER A 101 -2.52 -14.39 -2.22
N PHE A 102 -1.81 -14.97 -1.26
CA PHE A 102 -0.41 -15.37 -1.42
C PHE A 102 -0.17 -16.74 -0.79
N SER A 103 0.93 -17.39 -1.15
CA SER A 103 1.32 -18.67 -0.55
C SER A 103 2.32 -18.47 0.58
N GLY A 104 2.01 -18.98 1.77
CA GLY A 104 2.83 -18.82 2.96
C GLY A 104 2.28 -19.50 4.20
N ILE A 105 2.72 -19.07 5.38
CA ILE A 105 2.28 -19.65 6.65
C ILE A 105 1.03 -19.01 7.24
N GLY A 106 0.66 -17.78 6.85
CA GLY A 106 -0.55 -17.09 7.31
C GLY A 106 -0.42 -16.46 8.70
N ILE A 107 0.55 -15.58 8.86
CA ILE A 107 0.71 -14.74 10.07
C ILE A 107 0.91 -13.27 9.67
N GLU A 108 0.47 -12.38 10.55
CA GLU A 108 0.93 -10.99 10.59
C GLU A 108 2.02 -10.89 11.66
N PHE A 109 3.10 -10.18 11.37
CA PHE A 109 4.22 -10.09 12.30
C PHE A 109 4.85 -8.70 12.34
N THR A 110 5.61 -8.46 13.40
CA THR A 110 6.54 -7.32 13.49
C THR A 110 7.93 -7.83 13.84
N ILE A 111 8.95 -7.09 13.42
CA ILE A 111 10.32 -7.35 13.82
C ILE A 111 10.68 -6.38 14.95
N ARG A 112 11.11 -6.93 16.09
CA ARG A 112 11.56 -6.16 17.25
C ARG A 112 12.82 -6.78 17.84
N GLN A 113 13.85 -5.96 18.07
CA GLN A 113 15.13 -6.43 18.58
C GLN A 113 15.61 -7.66 17.77
N ASP A 114 15.62 -7.50 16.44
CA ASP A 114 16.02 -8.53 15.48
C ASP A 114 15.28 -9.88 15.65
N THR A 115 14.03 -9.84 16.12
CA THR A 115 13.20 -11.05 16.32
C THR A 115 11.81 -10.84 15.72
N ILE A 116 11.34 -11.81 14.94
CA ILE A 116 9.96 -11.86 14.44
C ILE A 116 9.02 -12.17 15.62
N ARG A 117 8.01 -11.31 15.78
CA ARG A 117 6.89 -11.57 16.72
C ARG A 117 5.60 -11.68 15.95
N VAL A 118 4.92 -12.78 16.14
CA VAL A 118 3.58 -12.99 15.57
C VAL A 118 2.61 -12.01 16.21
N GLN A 119 2.03 -11.12 15.40
CA GLN A 119 0.98 -10.20 15.84
C GLN A 119 -0.39 -10.84 15.80
N ASN A 120 -0.66 -11.53 14.69
CA ASN A 120 -1.92 -12.19 14.45
C ASN A 120 -1.68 -13.48 13.66
N VAL A 121 -2.58 -14.43 13.80
CA VAL A 121 -2.61 -15.67 13.01
C VAL A 121 -3.89 -15.64 12.20
N ILE A 122 -3.73 -15.76 10.88
CA ILE A 122 -4.88 -15.70 9.96
C ILE A 122 -5.78 -16.91 10.19
N GLY A 123 -7.04 -16.64 10.51
CA GLY A 123 -8.03 -17.65 10.81
C GLY A 123 -8.21 -18.67 9.68
N ASN A 124 -8.32 -19.94 10.01
CA ASN A 124 -8.34 -21.07 9.09
C ASN A 124 -7.07 -21.19 8.21
N GLY A 125 -6.00 -20.47 8.56
CA GLY A 125 -4.72 -20.48 7.87
C GLY A 125 -3.80 -21.65 8.29
N PRO A 126 -2.68 -21.85 7.55
CA PRO A 126 -1.70 -22.89 7.87
C PRO A 126 -1.08 -22.78 9.25
N ALA A 127 -0.72 -21.58 9.70
CA ALA A 127 -0.10 -21.34 10.99
C ALA A 127 -1.05 -21.66 12.14
N GLU A 128 -2.34 -21.28 12.03
CA GLU A 128 -3.35 -21.61 13.04
C GLU A 128 -3.52 -23.12 13.16
N ARG A 129 -3.68 -23.84 12.03
CA ARG A 129 -3.79 -25.30 12.03
C ARG A 129 -2.57 -26.00 12.61
N ALA A 130 -1.39 -25.39 12.47
CA ALA A 130 -0.15 -25.90 13.04
C ALA A 130 0.04 -25.55 14.52
N GLY A 131 -0.81 -24.68 15.10
CA GLY A 131 -0.76 -24.28 16.51
C GLY A 131 0.18 -23.12 16.82
N VAL A 132 0.51 -22.28 15.84
CA VAL A 132 1.17 -20.98 16.06
C VAL A 132 0.15 -20.03 16.70
N LEU A 133 0.58 -19.22 17.67
CA LEU A 133 -0.28 -18.27 18.38
C LEU A 133 0.25 -16.83 18.24
N ALA A 134 -0.66 -15.86 18.33
CA ALA A 134 -0.27 -14.46 18.50
C ALA A 134 0.60 -14.33 19.76
N GLY A 135 1.67 -13.53 19.67
CA GLY A 135 2.68 -13.40 20.74
C GLY A 135 3.89 -14.32 20.60
N ASP A 136 3.82 -15.41 19.84
CA ASP A 136 4.97 -16.29 19.58
C ASP A 136 6.14 -15.52 18.97
N LYS A 137 7.36 -15.81 19.45
CA LYS A 137 8.61 -15.27 18.91
C LYS A 137 9.23 -16.34 18.02
N ILE A 138 9.37 -16.08 16.73
CA ILE A 138 10.06 -16.97 15.81
C ILE A 138 11.56 -16.70 15.92
N VAL A 139 12.31 -17.68 16.38
CA VAL A 139 13.76 -17.59 16.64
C VAL A 139 14.57 -18.48 15.71
N GLU A 140 13.95 -19.46 15.08
CA GLU A 140 14.55 -20.34 14.08
C GLU A 140 13.59 -20.57 12.92
N VAL A 141 14.15 -20.69 11.71
CA VAL A 141 13.44 -21.10 10.49
C VAL A 141 14.30 -22.13 9.77
N ASP A 142 13.75 -23.33 9.52
CA ASP A 142 14.43 -24.47 8.90
C ASP A 142 15.77 -24.79 9.56
N ASP A 143 15.75 -24.99 10.87
CA ASP A 143 16.89 -25.30 11.75
C ASP A 143 18.01 -24.23 11.75
N SER A 144 17.77 -23.09 11.13
CA SER A 144 18.70 -21.95 11.11
C SER A 144 18.27 -20.89 12.12
N VAL A 145 19.19 -20.44 12.98
CA VAL A 145 18.95 -19.34 13.91
C VAL A 145 18.58 -18.07 13.13
N PHE A 146 17.42 -17.50 13.45
CA PHE A 146 16.84 -16.35 12.76
C PHE A 146 16.57 -15.19 13.72
N VAL A 147 17.54 -14.89 14.59
CA VAL A 147 17.55 -13.76 15.54
C VAL A 147 18.97 -13.21 15.69
N GLY A 148 19.11 -11.99 16.19
CA GLY A 148 20.39 -11.36 16.51
C GLY A 148 21.26 -11.00 15.29
N LYS A 149 20.73 -11.11 14.09
CA LYS A 149 21.31 -10.62 12.84
C LYS A 149 20.27 -9.68 12.29
N LYS A 150 20.58 -8.46 11.89
CA LYS A 150 19.63 -7.47 11.35
C LYS A 150 18.55 -8.13 10.46
N VAL A 151 17.52 -8.72 11.09
CA VAL A 151 16.41 -9.38 10.42
C VAL A 151 15.57 -8.28 9.77
N THR A 152 15.41 -8.33 8.46
CA THR A 152 14.57 -7.39 7.71
C THR A 152 13.21 -8.01 7.38
N ASN A 153 12.21 -7.18 7.08
CA ASN A 153 10.91 -7.65 6.60
C ASN A 153 11.05 -8.50 5.32
N ALA A 154 11.90 -8.09 4.39
CA ALA A 154 12.15 -8.82 3.15
C ALA A 154 12.68 -10.23 3.44
N GLU A 155 13.70 -10.36 4.30
CA GLU A 155 14.25 -11.67 4.68
C GLU A 155 13.23 -12.54 5.42
N ALA A 156 12.43 -11.97 6.32
CA ALA A 156 11.36 -12.67 7.01
C ALA A 156 10.31 -13.19 6.01
N MET A 157 9.87 -12.34 5.09
CA MET A 157 8.93 -12.73 4.04
C MET A 157 9.48 -13.84 3.17
N HIS A 158 10.73 -13.77 2.73
CA HIS A 158 11.37 -14.82 1.93
C HIS A 158 11.43 -16.17 2.61
N ARG A 159 11.65 -16.21 3.93
CA ARG A 159 11.72 -17.47 4.66
C ARG A 159 10.36 -18.05 5.01
N LEU A 160 9.37 -17.20 5.27
CA LEU A 160 8.04 -17.64 5.72
C LEU A 160 7.09 -17.91 4.55
N LYS A 161 7.18 -17.15 3.43
CA LYS A 161 6.49 -17.46 2.18
C LYS A 161 7.17 -18.64 1.47
N GLY A 162 6.53 -19.15 0.44
CA GLY A 162 7.05 -20.17 -0.45
C GLY A 162 5.93 -20.96 -1.13
N PRO A 163 6.25 -21.86 -2.06
CA PRO A 163 5.25 -22.59 -2.82
C PRO A 163 4.26 -23.34 -1.94
N LYS A 164 3.00 -23.37 -2.37
CA LYS A 164 1.92 -24.11 -1.71
C LYS A 164 2.35 -25.57 -1.48
N ASP A 165 1.89 -26.15 -0.36
CA ASP A 165 2.15 -27.53 0.07
C ASP A 165 3.60 -27.84 0.47
N THR A 166 4.53 -26.86 0.39
CA THR A 166 5.87 -27.01 0.99
C THR A 166 5.82 -26.82 2.50
N LYS A 167 6.78 -27.38 3.22
CA LYS A 167 6.85 -27.28 4.67
C LYS A 167 7.95 -26.33 5.10
N VAL A 168 7.70 -25.61 6.18
CA VAL A 168 8.69 -24.82 6.90
C VAL A 168 8.68 -25.21 8.38
N LYS A 169 9.84 -25.37 8.97
CA LYS A 169 9.99 -25.68 10.39
C LYS A 169 10.31 -24.39 11.15
N LEU A 170 9.44 -24.03 12.08
CA LEU A 170 9.60 -22.82 12.91
C LEU A 170 10.07 -23.24 14.30
N GLY A 171 11.14 -22.64 14.80
CA GLY A 171 11.50 -22.65 16.21
C GLY A 171 10.89 -21.41 16.89
N VAL A 172 9.94 -21.62 17.77
CA VAL A 172 9.23 -20.52 18.45
C VAL A 172 9.47 -20.54 19.96
N ILE A 173 9.57 -19.34 20.56
CA ILE A 173 9.54 -19.16 22.01
C ILE A 173 8.19 -18.53 22.35
N ARG A 174 7.37 -19.27 23.08
CA ARG A 174 6.06 -18.84 23.57
C ARG A 174 6.20 -18.14 24.92
N TYR A 175 5.28 -17.20 25.20
CA TYR A 175 5.24 -16.56 26.50
C TYR A 175 5.16 -17.59 27.66
N GLY A 176 6.03 -17.41 28.67
CA GLY A 176 6.14 -18.32 29.80
C GLY A 176 6.98 -19.59 29.56
N GLU A 177 7.39 -19.86 28.32
CA GLU A 177 8.28 -20.97 27.97
C GLU A 177 9.72 -20.48 27.78
N GLN A 178 10.69 -21.28 28.30
CA GLN A 178 12.13 -21.01 28.08
C GLN A 178 12.71 -21.87 26.94
N LYS A 179 12.01 -22.93 26.57
CA LYS A 179 12.45 -23.89 25.55
C LYS A 179 11.89 -23.53 24.19
N ILE A 180 12.69 -23.73 23.14
CA ILE A 180 12.24 -23.57 21.76
C ILE A 180 11.28 -24.74 21.46
N ARG A 181 10.09 -24.36 20.99
CA ARG A 181 9.07 -25.28 20.48
C ARG A 181 9.19 -25.33 18.95
N HIS A 182 9.37 -26.53 18.40
CA HIS A 182 9.40 -26.69 16.95
C HIS A 182 8.00 -26.98 16.41
N ILE A 183 7.57 -26.17 15.44
CA ILE A 183 6.27 -26.28 14.78
C ILE A 183 6.52 -26.41 13.28
N ILE A 184 6.00 -27.46 12.66
CA ILE A 184 6.05 -27.65 11.22
C ILE A 184 4.77 -27.08 10.63
N VAL A 185 4.91 -26.06 9.76
CA VAL A 185 3.80 -25.44 9.06
C VAL A 185 3.86 -25.84 7.59
N THR A 186 2.80 -26.43 7.07
CA THR A 186 2.64 -26.66 5.62
C THR A 186 2.09 -25.38 5.01
N ARG A 187 2.87 -24.73 4.13
CA ARG A 187 2.47 -23.49 3.45
C ARG A 187 1.19 -23.71 2.65
N GLY A 188 0.35 -22.71 2.59
CA GLY A 188 -0.91 -22.76 1.87
C GLY A 188 -1.29 -21.40 1.35
N GLU A 189 -2.38 -21.36 0.63
CA GLU A 189 -2.95 -20.12 0.13
C GLU A 189 -3.57 -19.32 1.27
N ILE A 190 -3.14 -18.09 1.43
CA ILE A 190 -3.57 -17.15 2.44
C ILE A 190 -4.39 -16.06 1.76
N PRO A 191 -5.70 -16.02 1.98
CA PRO A 191 -6.51 -14.94 1.42
C PRO A 191 -6.15 -13.60 2.08
N THR A 192 -5.93 -12.60 1.25
CA THR A 192 -5.78 -11.20 1.69
C THR A 192 -7.11 -10.50 1.48
N LYS A 193 -7.75 -10.10 2.59
CA LYS A 193 -9.02 -9.38 2.51
C LYS A 193 -8.77 -7.89 2.27
N SER A 194 -9.41 -7.38 1.24
CA SER A 194 -9.44 -5.93 0.95
C SER A 194 -10.51 -5.23 1.78
N VAL A 195 -11.68 -5.84 1.95
CA VAL A 195 -12.76 -5.36 2.82
C VAL A 195 -12.57 -5.95 4.21
N THR A 196 -12.02 -5.16 5.14
CA THR A 196 -11.60 -5.64 6.47
C THR A 196 -12.67 -5.49 7.55
N ALA A 197 -13.65 -4.60 7.33
CA ALA A 197 -14.79 -4.44 8.22
C ALA A 197 -16.06 -4.09 7.43
N SER A 198 -17.19 -4.67 7.87
CA SER A 198 -18.52 -4.39 7.32
C SER A 198 -19.56 -4.65 8.40
N TYR A 199 -20.20 -3.58 8.93
CA TYR A 199 -21.18 -3.64 10.01
C TYR A 199 -22.09 -2.40 10.02
N MET A 200 -23.12 -2.41 10.84
CA MET A 200 -24.01 -1.26 11.04
C MET A 200 -23.44 -0.34 12.12
N LEU A 201 -23.25 0.94 11.81
CA LEU A 201 -22.87 1.98 12.80
C LEU A 201 -24.02 2.31 13.77
N ASP A 202 -25.23 2.34 13.23
CA ASP A 202 -26.50 2.47 13.92
C ASP A 202 -27.58 1.66 13.17
N ASP A 203 -28.87 1.89 13.46
CA ASP A 203 -29.96 1.11 12.85
C ASP A 203 -30.12 1.35 11.34
N GLU A 204 -29.59 2.46 10.79
CA GLU A 204 -29.80 2.89 9.40
C GLU A 204 -28.49 3.01 8.59
N THR A 205 -27.35 3.09 9.26
CA THR A 205 -26.07 3.42 8.62
C THR A 205 -25.15 2.21 8.49
N GLY A 206 -24.89 1.79 7.26
CA GLY A 206 -23.86 0.79 6.95
C GLY A 206 -22.46 1.42 6.92
N TYR A 207 -21.48 0.65 7.37
CA TYR A 207 -20.05 1.00 7.31
C TYR A 207 -19.25 -0.10 6.62
N ILE A 208 -18.39 0.30 5.68
CA ILE A 208 -17.46 -0.61 4.99
C ILE A 208 -16.07 0.01 4.99
N ARG A 209 -15.06 -0.75 5.48
CA ARG A 209 -13.66 -0.37 5.40
C ARG A 209 -12.96 -1.12 4.28
N ILE A 210 -12.34 -0.38 3.35
CA ILE A 210 -11.54 -0.92 2.25
C ILE A 210 -10.07 -0.58 2.51
N LYS A 211 -9.24 -1.59 2.72
CA LYS A 211 -7.82 -1.45 3.07
C LYS A 211 -6.93 -1.24 1.83
N ASN A 212 -7.26 -1.88 0.72
CA ASN A 212 -6.59 -1.75 -0.57
C ASN A 212 -7.54 -2.08 -1.72
N PHE A 213 -7.09 -1.86 -2.96
CA PHE A 213 -7.85 -2.19 -4.18
C PHE A 213 -7.18 -3.36 -4.92
N GLY A 214 -7.38 -4.59 -4.41
CA GLY A 214 -6.94 -5.84 -5.04
C GLY A 214 -7.95 -6.40 -6.04
N GLU A 215 -7.64 -7.58 -6.61
CA GLU A 215 -8.52 -8.28 -7.57
C GLU A 215 -9.87 -8.66 -6.96
N ASN A 216 -9.90 -9.02 -5.67
CA ASN A 216 -11.10 -9.48 -4.97
C ASN A 216 -11.87 -8.35 -4.27
N THR A 217 -11.42 -7.09 -4.34
CA THR A 217 -12.05 -5.99 -3.59
C THR A 217 -13.48 -5.75 -4.00
N TYR A 218 -13.78 -5.75 -5.31
CA TYR A 218 -15.14 -5.54 -5.78
C TYR A 218 -16.10 -6.69 -5.40
N PRO A 219 -15.78 -7.97 -5.59
CA PRO A 219 -16.58 -9.08 -5.05
C PRO A 219 -16.78 -9.01 -3.52
N GLU A 220 -15.75 -8.67 -2.77
CA GLU A 220 -15.85 -8.52 -1.31
C GLU A 220 -16.76 -7.37 -0.91
N LEU A 221 -16.72 -6.24 -1.64
CA LEU A 221 -17.65 -5.13 -1.45
C LEU A 221 -19.09 -5.56 -1.69
N LEU A 222 -19.38 -6.30 -2.77
CA LEU A 222 -20.73 -6.78 -3.06
C LEU A 222 -21.27 -7.71 -1.96
N ILE A 223 -20.41 -8.58 -1.42
CA ILE A 223 -20.76 -9.43 -0.28
C ILE A 223 -21.06 -8.58 0.97
N ALA A 224 -20.25 -7.55 1.22
CA ALA A 224 -20.45 -6.63 2.33
C ALA A 224 -21.78 -5.85 2.20
N LEU A 225 -22.05 -5.29 1.01
CA LEU A 225 -23.28 -4.58 0.71
C LEU A 225 -24.52 -5.49 0.84
N ALA A 226 -24.43 -6.74 0.37
CA ALA A 226 -25.53 -7.71 0.52
C ALA A 226 -25.83 -8.02 1.99
N LYS A 227 -24.81 -8.18 2.84
CA LYS A 227 -24.97 -8.37 4.29
C LYS A 227 -25.61 -7.17 4.97
N LEU A 228 -25.19 -5.95 4.63
CA LEU A 228 -25.79 -4.72 5.15
C LEU A 228 -27.22 -4.54 4.67
N SER A 229 -27.52 -4.90 3.41
CA SER A 229 -28.88 -4.85 2.86
C SER A 229 -29.85 -5.77 3.61
N GLN A 230 -29.41 -6.94 4.06
CA GLN A 230 -30.20 -7.82 4.92
C GLN A 230 -30.53 -7.19 6.29
N ARG A 231 -29.74 -6.20 6.70
CA ARG A 231 -29.95 -5.43 7.93
C ARG A 231 -30.69 -4.12 7.72
N GLY A 232 -31.05 -3.80 6.48
CA GLY A 232 -31.90 -2.67 6.12
C GLY A 232 -31.19 -1.31 6.12
N PHE A 233 -29.88 -1.24 5.84
CA PHE A 233 -29.19 0.04 5.78
C PHE A 233 -29.78 0.97 4.71
N SER A 234 -29.87 2.25 5.03
CA SER A 234 -30.40 3.31 4.17
C SER A 234 -29.36 4.40 3.84
N SER A 235 -28.21 4.39 4.50
CA SER A 235 -27.06 5.26 4.25
C SER A 235 -25.74 4.49 4.39
N LEU A 236 -24.66 4.93 3.72
CA LEU A 236 -23.41 4.20 3.67
C LEU A 236 -22.19 5.09 3.90
N ALA A 237 -21.33 4.65 4.80
CA ALA A 237 -19.98 5.18 4.98
C ALA A 237 -18.94 4.21 4.41
N ILE A 238 -18.10 4.68 3.47
CA ILE A 238 -16.93 3.94 2.95
C ILE A 238 -15.67 4.54 3.56
N ASP A 239 -14.90 3.75 4.28
CA ASP A 239 -13.66 4.18 4.92
C ASP A 239 -12.43 3.76 4.08
N LEU A 240 -11.75 4.74 3.51
CA LEU A 240 -10.51 4.62 2.75
C LEU A 240 -9.29 5.15 3.51
N ARG A 241 -9.42 5.46 4.78
CA ARG A 241 -8.30 5.94 5.60
C ARG A 241 -7.23 4.85 5.73
N GLY A 242 -5.96 5.23 5.49
CA GLY A 242 -4.83 4.30 5.42
C GLY A 242 -4.79 3.43 4.16
N ASN A 243 -5.65 3.65 3.17
CA ASN A 243 -5.69 2.89 1.92
C ASN A 243 -4.72 3.48 0.88
N THR A 244 -3.63 2.80 0.60
CA THR A 244 -2.59 3.25 -0.36
C THR A 244 -2.92 3.02 -1.83
N GLY A 245 -4.12 2.51 -2.13
CA GLY A 245 -4.59 2.27 -3.49
C GLY A 245 -4.53 0.80 -3.91
N GLY A 246 -4.21 0.58 -5.19
CA GLY A 246 -4.16 -0.72 -5.84
C GLY A 246 -4.57 -0.64 -7.30
N TYR A 247 -5.35 -1.60 -7.79
CA TYR A 247 -5.79 -1.65 -9.19
C TYR A 247 -6.83 -0.57 -9.50
N LEU A 248 -6.60 0.14 -10.60
CA LEU A 248 -7.52 1.15 -11.15
C LEU A 248 -8.88 0.52 -11.47
N GLU A 249 -8.88 -0.65 -12.07
CA GLU A 249 -10.08 -1.39 -12.46
C GLU A 249 -11.00 -1.67 -11.26
N SER A 250 -10.44 -2.05 -10.13
CA SER A 250 -11.20 -2.29 -8.90
C SER A 250 -11.87 -1.00 -8.38
N ALA A 251 -11.17 0.13 -8.42
CA ALA A 251 -11.74 1.42 -8.06
C ALA A 251 -12.86 1.86 -9.02
N VAL A 252 -12.68 1.62 -10.32
CA VAL A 252 -13.69 1.89 -11.36
C VAL A 252 -14.95 1.05 -11.12
N GLN A 253 -14.80 -0.26 -10.87
CA GLN A 253 -15.94 -1.15 -10.59
C GLN A 253 -16.71 -0.71 -9.33
N ILE A 254 -15.98 -0.32 -8.27
CA ILE A 254 -16.60 0.16 -7.03
C ILE A 254 -17.31 1.51 -7.25
N ALA A 255 -16.68 2.46 -7.94
CA ALA A 255 -17.32 3.74 -8.25
C ALA A 255 -18.58 3.57 -9.11
N ASN A 256 -18.60 2.57 -10.00
CA ASN A 256 -19.74 2.24 -10.84
C ASN A 256 -21.00 1.85 -10.04
N GLU A 257 -20.86 1.27 -8.83
CA GLU A 257 -22.00 0.95 -7.97
C GLU A 257 -22.78 2.19 -7.53
N PHE A 258 -22.12 3.34 -7.47
CA PHE A 258 -22.67 4.57 -6.89
C PHE A 258 -22.98 5.64 -7.93
N LEU A 259 -22.47 5.55 -9.15
CA LEU A 259 -22.59 6.58 -10.19
C LEU A 259 -23.64 6.22 -11.23
N SER A 260 -24.35 7.23 -11.74
CA SER A 260 -25.35 7.07 -12.77
C SER A 260 -24.72 6.84 -14.14
N LYS A 261 -25.47 6.18 -15.03
CA LYS A 261 -25.00 5.88 -16.39
C LYS A 261 -24.44 7.11 -17.10
N GLY A 262 -23.23 6.94 -17.66
CA GLY A 262 -22.54 7.96 -18.44
C GLY A 262 -21.71 8.95 -17.62
N GLN A 263 -21.85 8.98 -16.29
CA GLN A 263 -20.96 9.80 -15.45
C GLN A 263 -19.52 9.31 -15.58
N LEU A 264 -18.60 10.24 -15.74
CA LEU A 264 -17.17 9.93 -15.81
C LEU A 264 -16.67 9.55 -14.42
N ILE A 265 -15.93 8.46 -14.32
CA ILE A 265 -15.28 8.01 -13.08
C ILE A 265 -13.87 8.58 -13.02
N VAL A 266 -13.10 8.33 -14.08
CA VAL A 266 -11.71 8.76 -14.22
C VAL A 266 -11.34 8.69 -15.69
N TYR A 267 -10.36 9.47 -16.14
CA TYR A 267 -9.68 9.19 -17.40
C TYR A 267 -8.17 9.14 -17.22
N THR A 268 -7.51 8.40 -18.09
CA THR A 268 -6.04 8.29 -18.10
C THR A 268 -5.50 8.84 -19.40
N GLU A 269 -4.34 9.51 -19.34
CA GLU A 269 -3.66 10.05 -20.52
C GLU A 269 -2.15 10.08 -20.30
N GLY A 270 -1.40 9.68 -21.33
CA GLY A 270 0.06 9.68 -21.33
C GLY A 270 0.65 9.89 -22.72
N ARG A 271 1.96 10.13 -22.79
CA ARG A 271 2.64 10.47 -24.05
C ARG A 271 2.38 9.49 -25.20
N ARG A 272 2.33 8.19 -24.90
CA ARG A 272 2.04 7.09 -25.87
C ARG A 272 0.73 6.35 -25.57
N TYR A 273 0.01 6.83 -24.57
CA TYR A 273 -1.26 6.27 -24.15
C TYR A 273 -2.31 7.35 -24.34
N PRO A 274 -3.10 7.30 -25.43
CA PRO A 274 -4.13 8.29 -25.70
C PRO A 274 -5.17 8.28 -24.57
N ARG A 275 -5.91 9.37 -24.44
CA ARG A 275 -6.96 9.50 -23.42
C ARG A 275 -7.92 8.32 -23.47
N GLN A 276 -8.11 7.70 -22.32
CA GLN A 276 -9.06 6.61 -22.09
C GLN A 276 -10.02 7.01 -20.98
N ASP A 277 -11.28 7.15 -21.31
CA ASP A 277 -12.35 7.47 -20.37
C ASP A 277 -12.93 6.19 -19.75
N TYR A 278 -13.10 6.19 -18.43
CA TYR A 278 -13.84 5.17 -17.68
C TYR A 278 -15.13 5.81 -17.17
N LYS A 279 -16.28 5.29 -17.64
CA LYS A 279 -17.61 5.83 -17.35
C LYS A 279 -18.48 4.78 -16.68
N ALA A 280 -19.36 5.24 -15.80
CA ALA A 280 -20.36 4.37 -15.19
C ALA A 280 -21.33 3.83 -16.24
N ASP A 281 -21.66 2.54 -16.15
CA ASP A 281 -22.56 1.84 -17.07
C ASP A 281 -24.04 1.87 -16.65
N GLY A 282 -24.31 2.33 -15.41
CA GLY A 282 -25.62 2.47 -14.83
C GLY A 282 -26.21 1.20 -14.23
N ARG A 283 -25.41 0.13 -14.08
CA ARG A 283 -25.84 -1.14 -13.48
C ARG A 283 -25.71 -1.17 -11.96
N GLY A 284 -25.03 -0.19 -11.37
CA GLY A 284 -24.84 -0.09 -9.92
C GLY A 284 -26.16 0.01 -9.17
N SER A 285 -26.25 -0.67 -8.05
CA SER A 285 -27.50 -0.79 -7.26
C SER A 285 -27.68 0.34 -6.24
N TYR A 286 -26.64 1.10 -5.95
CA TYR A 286 -26.61 2.07 -4.86
C TYR A 286 -26.46 3.53 -5.32
N GLN A 287 -26.95 3.85 -6.54
CA GLN A 287 -26.79 5.17 -7.16
C GLN A 287 -27.45 6.32 -6.38
N GLN A 288 -28.42 6.05 -5.53
CA GLN A 288 -29.19 7.07 -4.80
C GLN A 288 -29.00 7.06 -3.28
N ILE A 289 -28.24 6.07 -2.75
CA ILE A 289 -28.04 5.98 -1.30
C ILE A 289 -27.21 7.19 -0.80
N PRO A 290 -27.56 7.82 0.33
CA PRO A 290 -26.68 8.77 0.98
C PRO A 290 -25.31 8.15 1.25
N LEU A 291 -24.26 8.80 0.73
CA LEU A 291 -22.89 8.26 0.70
C LEU A 291 -21.89 9.25 1.29
N VAL A 292 -21.10 8.77 2.22
CA VAL A 292 -19.90 9.44 2.74
C VAL A 292 -18.67 8.59 2.47
N VAL A 293 -17.59 9.24 2.05
CA VAL A 293 -16.28 8.58 1.88
C VAL A 293 -15.27 9.23 2.82
N LEU A 294 -14.66 8.43 3.68
CA LEU A 294 -13.64 8.88 4.63
C LEU A 294 -12.25 8.73 4.02
N VAL A 295 -11.45 9.78 4.10
CA VAL A 295 -10.07 9.81 3.59
C VAL A 295 -9.11 10.42 4.60
N ASP A 296 -7.83 10.06 4.49
CA ASP A 296 -6.75 10.68 5.25
C ASP A 296 -5.50 10.90 4.37
N GLU A 297 -4.44 11.42 4.95
CA GLU A 297 -3.17 11.70 4.28
C GLU A 297 -2.47 10.47 3.67
N SER A 298 -2.90 9.27 4.06
CA SER A 298 -2.39 7.99 3.54
C SER A 298 -3.26 7.42 2.41
N SER A 299 -4.47 7.96 2.22
CA SER A 299 -5.37 7.57 1.12
C SER A 299 -4.73 7.98 -0.21
N ALA A 300 -4.42 7.01 -1.08
CA ALA A 300 -3.62 7.27 -2.29
C ALA A 300 -4.12 6.50 -3.53
N SER A 301 -3.77 6.99 -4.74
CA SER A 301 -3.94 6.25 -6.01
C SER A 301 -5.40 5.81 -6.25
N ALA A 302 -5.71 4.50 -6.30
CA ALA A 302 -7.06 3.97 -6.52
C ALA A 302 -8.09 4.46 -5.48
N ALA A 303 -7.67 4.71 -4.23
CA ALA A 303 -8.51 5.33 -3.20
C ALA A 303 -8.89 6.77 -3.59
N GLU A 304 -7.96 7.51 -4.19
CA GLU A 304 -8.19 8.86 -4.67
C GLU A 304 -9.04 8.89 -5.95
N ILE A 305 -8.98 7.84 -6.77
CA ILE A 305 -9.89 7.67 -7.93
C ILE A 305 -11.33 7.55 -7.44
N LEU A 306 -11.60 6.67 -6.46
CA LEU A 306 -12.95 6.53 -5.91
C LEU A 306 -13.42 7.81 -5.24
N ALA A 307 -12.62 8.41 -4.36
CA ALA A 307 -12.97 9.65 -3.66
C ALA A 307 -13.19 10.80 -4.64
N GLY A 308 -12.30 10.97 -5.64
CA GLY A 308 -12.42 12.00 -6.67
C GLY A 308 -13.62 11.80 -7.60
N ALA A 309 -13.94 10.55 -7.94
CA ALA A 309 -15.13 10.24 -8.74
C ALA A 309 -16.43 10.62 -8.00
N ILE A 310 -16.51 10.32 -6.71
CA ILE A 310 -17.66 10.66 -5.86
C ILE A 310 -17.74 12.18 -5.64
N GLN A 311 -16.62 12.86 -5.34
CA GLN A 311 -16.58 14.29 -5.10
C GLN A 311 -16.92 15.10 -6.33
N ASP A 312 -16.29 14.82 -7.47
CA ASP A 312 -16.39 15.66 -8.67
C ASP A 312 -17.74 15.48 -9.40
N ASN A 313 -18.41 14.34 -9.22
CA ASN A 313 -19.79 14.13 -9.66
C ASN A 313 -20.83 14.61 -8.62
N ASP A 314 -20.43 15.20 -7.51
CA ASP A 314 -21.32 15.62 -6.41
C ASP A 314 -22.23 14.49 -5.90
N ARG A 315 -21.73 13.23 -5.96
CA ARG A 315 -22.48 12.02 -5.64
C ARG A 315 -22.53 11.73 -4.13
N GLY A 316 -21.58 12.23 -3.38
CA GLY A 316 -21.47 12.05 -1.94
C GLY A 316 -20.47 13.00 -1.33
N THR A 317 -20.37 13.00 -0.01
CA THR A 317 -19.49 13.89 0.76
C THR A 317 -18.19 13.20 1.14
N ILE A 318 -17.07 13.87 0.92
CA ILE A 318 -15.75 13.42 1.33
C ILE A 318 -15.39 14.04 2.68
N ILE A 319 -15.06 13.21 3.67
CA ILE A 319 -14.76 13.64 5.05
C ILE A 319 -13.36 13.20 5.45
N GLY A 320 -12.66 14.02 6.20
CA GLY A 320 -11.37 13.67 6.82
C GLY A 320 -10.28 14.68 6.56
N ARG A 321 -9.10 14.23 6.11
CA ARG A 321 -7.95 15.08 5.78
C ARG A 321 -7.56 14.90 4.32
N ARG A 322 -6.84 15.90 3.79
CA ARG A 322 -6.37 15.89 2.39
C ARG A 322 -5.54 14.62 2.12
N SER A 323 -5.86 13.94 1.03
CA SER A 323 -5.23 12.68 0.63
C SER A 323 -3.76 12.86 0.19
N PHE A 324 -3.12 11.78 -0.22
CA PHE A 324 -1.68 11.72 -0.53
C PHE A 324 -1.31 12.52 -1.79
N GLY A 325 -2.09 12.42 -2.85
CA GLY A 325 -1.80 13.08 -4.13
C GLY A 325 -0.95 12.22 -5.09
N LYS A 326 -1.32 10.95 -5.31
CA LYS A 326 -0.71 10.08 -6.32
C LYS A 326 -1.64 9.94 -7.52
N GLY A 327 -1.36 10.69 -8.60
CA GLY A 327 -2.12 10.73 -9.84
C GLY A 327 -1.42 10.06 -11.03
N LEU A 328 -0.58 9.04 -10.78
CA LEU A 328 0.23 8.35 -11.77
C LEU A 328 -0.28 6.93 -12.01
N VAL A 329 -0.30 6.52 -13.28
CA VAL A 329 -0.64 5.17 -13.72
C VAL A 329 0.65 4.42 -14.03
N GLN A 330 0.83 3.30 -13.37
CA GLN A 330 2.02 2.46 -13.52
C GLN A 330 1.68 1.16 -14.24
N LYS A 331 2.61 0.70 -15.08
CA LYS A 331 2.51 -0.58 -15.79
C LYS A 331 3.70 -1.46 -15.43
N PRO A 332 3.47 -2.69 -14.94
CA PRO A 332 4.54 -3.67 -14.79
C PRO A 332 4.99 -4.17 -16.15
N MET A 333 6.30 -4.31 -16.35
CA MET A 333 6.94 -4.89 -17.53
C MET A 333 8.02 -5.84 -17.04
N GLU A 334 7.89 -7.12 -17.40
CA GLU A 334 8.78 -8.20 -16.97
C GLU A 334 9.94 -8.38 -17.97
N PHE A 335 11.14 -8.63 -17.44
CA PHE A 335 12.30 -9.04 -18.18
C PHE A 335 12.41 -10.57 -18.26
N SER A 336 13.27 -11.08 -19.13
CA SER A 336 13.46 -12.51 -19.37
C SER A 336 14.01 -13.30 -18.16
N ASP A 337 14.61 -12.61 -17.21
CA ASP A 337 15.13 -13.17 -15.96
C ASP A 337 14.11 -13.11 -14.80
N HIS A 338 12.84 -12.75 -15.08
CA HIS A 338 11.75 -12.55 -14.13
C HIS A 338 11.91 -11.32 -13.21
N SER A 339 12.93 -10.50 -13.41
CA SER A 339 12.92 -9.15 -12.84
C SER A 339 11.90 -8.28 -13.59
N MET A 340 11.45 -7.18 -12.98
CA MET A 340 10.48 -6.31 -13.62
C MET A 340 10.73 -4.84 -13.31
N ILE A 341 10.25 -3.99 -14.20
CA ILE A 341 10.08 -2.57 -13.92
C ILE A 341 8.60 -2.26 -13.76
N ARG A 342 8.28 -1.43 -12.79
CA ARG A 342 6.97 -0.78 -12.69
C ARG A 342 7.15 0.66 -13.13
N LEU A 343 6.77 0.95 -14.39
CA LEU A 343 7.03 2.24 -15.03
C LEU A 343 5.77 3.11 -15.07
N THR A 344 5.90 4.37 -14.75
CA THR A 344 4.85 5.37 -14.94
C THR A 344 4.65 5.64 -16.42
N ILE A 345 3.43 5.36 -16.93
CA ILE A 345 3.09 5.44 -18.35
C ILE A 345 2.06 6.53 -18.68
N ALA A 346 1.27 6.95 -17.69
CA ALA A 346 0.22 7.93 -17.84
C ALA A 346 -0.07 8.64 -16.51
N ARG A 347 -0.84 9.73 -16.59
CA ARG A 347 -1.51 10.34 -15.45
C ARG A 347 -2.98 10.00 -15.47
N TYR A 348 -3.64 10.03 -14.32
CA TYR A 348 -5.08 9.98 -14.28
C TYR A 348 -5.67 11.33 -13.82
N TYR A 349 -6.88 11.55 -14.25
CA TYR A 349 -7.61 12.78 -14.05
C TYR A 349 -9.02 12.45 -13.56
N THR A 350 -9.49 13.19 -12.57
CA THR A 350 -10.84 13.05 -12.03
C THR A 350 -11.90 13.61 -12.99
N PRO A 351 -13.20 13.42 -12.74
CA PRO A 351 -14.25 13.91 -13.62
C PRO A 351 -14.21 15.41 -13.94
N SER A 352 -13.77 16.24 -13.01
CA SER A 352 -13.57 17.68 -13.25
C SER A 352 -12.41 18.01 -14.17
N GLY A 353 -11.58 17.05 -14.55
CA GLY A 353 -10.38 17.22 -15.37
C GLY A 353 -9.10 17.53 -14.60
N ARG A 354 -9.15 17.58 -13.27
CA ARG A 354 -7.96 17.84 -12.46
C ARG A 354 -7.06 16.61 -12.33
N CYS A 355 -5.75 16.81 -12.50
CA CYS A 355 -4.73 15.88 -12.08
C CYS A 355 -4.41 16.16 -10.60
N ILE A 356 -4.51 15.13 -9.76
CA ILE A 356 -4.28 15.29 -8.32
C ILE A 356 -2.83 15.05 -7.91
N GLN A 357 -1.96 14.70 -8.86
CA GLN A 357 -0.55 14.39 -8.59
C GLN A 357 0.14 15.56 -7.90
N LYS A 358 0.69 15.31 -6.70
CA LYS A 358 1.53 16.29 -6.01
C LYS A 358 2.87 16.48 -6.75
N PRO A 359 3.53 17.65 -6.64
CA PRO A 359 4.82 17.90 -7.28
C PRO A 359 5.90 16.88 -6.86
N TYR A 360 6.76 16.50 -7.82
CA TYR A 360 7.92 15.63 -7.62
C TYR A 360 9.14 16.07 -8.44
N ALA A 361 9.21 17.33 -8.86
CA ALA A 361 10.36 17.88 -9.60
C ALA A 361 11.61 17.94 -8.71
N ASP A 362 12.77 18.18 -9.36
CA ASP A 362 14.06 18.33 -8.67
C ASP A 362 13.98 19.32 -7.51
N GLY A 363 14.47 18.93 -6.36
CA GLY A 363 14.47 19.71 -5.12
C GLY A 363 13.21 19.55 -4.26
N GLU A 364 12.19 18.82 -4.70
CA GLU A 364 11.03 18.47 -3.88
C GLU A 364 11.32 17.23 -3.02
N ASP A 365 11.12 17.37 -1.71
CA ASP A 365 11.18 16.24 -0.78
C ASP A 365 9.84 15.50 -0.82
N TYR A 366 9.69 14.61 -1.80
CA TYR A 366 8.45 13.90 -2.07
C TYR A 366 8.05 12.97 -0.91
N GLU A 367 9.03 12.25 -0.35
CA GLU A 367 8.81 11.31 0.76
C GLU A 367 8.50 12.06 2.07
N GLY A 368 9.14 13.20 2.29
CA GLY A 368 8.92 14.03 3.48
C GLY A 368 7.74 14.99 3.41
N ASP A 369 6.93 14.97 2.33
CA ASP A 369 5.78 15.87 2.15
C ASP A 369 4.81 15.81 3.33
N TRP A 370 4.46 14.62 3.83
CA TRP A 370 3.57 14.47 4.98
C TRP A 370 4.11 15.19 6.24
N MET A 371 5.43 15.17 6.46
CA MET A 371 6.07 15.86 7.57
C MET A 371 6.05 17.38 7.39
N LYS A 372 6.20 17.87 6.15
CA LYS A 372 6.04 19.29 5.82
C LYS A 372 4.61 19.75 6.11
N ARG A 373 3.61 18.98 5.66
CA ARG A 373 2.19 19.23 5.90
C ARG A 373 1.86 19.24 7.40
N TYR A 374 2.36 18.26 8.14
CA TYR A 374 2.21 18.18 9.60
C TYR A 374 2.79 19.41 10.31
N LYS A 375 4.03 19.78 9.97
CA LYS A 375 4.72 20.96 10.55
C LYS A 375 4.03 22.29 10.21
N HIS A 376 3.38 22.38 9.05
CA HIS A 376 2.58 23.54 8.66
C HIS A 376 1.20 23.60 9.31
N GLY A 377 0.81 22.61 10.10
CA GLY A 377 -0.47 22.58 10.77
C GLY A 377 -1.64 22.09 9.94
N GLU A 378 -1.39 21.55 8.73
CA GLU A 378 -2.43 21.09 7.82
C GLU A 378 -3.29 19.94 8.42
N PHE A 379 -2.72 19.17 9.35
CA PHE A 379 -3.46 18.08 10.00
C PHE A 379 -4.38 18.58 11.12
N PHE A 380 -4.22 19.84 11.52
CA PHE A 380 -4.94 20.42 12.66
C PHE A 380 -5.90 21.54 12.29
N SER A 381 -5.73 22.16 11.11
CA SER A 381 -6.56 23.27 10.65
C SER A 381 -6.76 23.24 9.14
N GLN A 382 -8.01 23.40 8.72
CA GLN A 382 -8.38 23.54 7.30
C GLN A 382 -7.72 24.76 6.66
N ASP A 383 -7.57 25.86 7.39
CA ASP A 383 -6.98 27.10 6.90
C ASP A 383 -5.48 26.95 6.55
N SER A 384 -4.84 25.92 7.07
CA SER A 384 -3.45 25.58 6.78
C SER A 384 -3.26 24.82 5.47
N ILE A 385 -4.35 24.38 4.82
CA ILE A 385 -4.29 23.65 3.55
C ILE A 385 -3.91 24.63 2.44
N LYS A 386 -2.74 24.42 1.83
CA LYS A 386 -2.27 25.21 0.69
C LYS A 386 -2.71 24.58 -0.62
N HIS A 387 -3.51 25.28 -1.38
CA HIS A 387 -3.87 24.90 -2.74
C HIS A 387 -2.84 25.47 -3.72
N THR A 388 -1.92 24.64 -4.21
CA THR A 388 -0.85 25.05 -5.14
C THR A 388 -1.20 24.82 -6.60
N GLY A 389 -2.22 23.99 -6.87
CA GLY A 389 -2.67 23.67 -8.22
C GLY A 389 -3.84 24.54 -8.71
N PRO A 390 -4.20 24.41 -10.00
CA PRO A 390 -5.32 25.14 -10.58
C PRO A 390 -6.66 24.72 -9.99
N ALA A 391 -7.61 25.66 -10.00
CA ALA A 391 -8.99 25.43 -9.59
C ALA A 391 -9.80 24.78 -10.73
N TYR A 392 -10.68 23.85 -10.36
CA TYR A 392 -11.63 23.16 -11.22
C TYR A 392 -13.00 23.20 -10.57
N HIS A 393 -14.03 22.72 -11.28
CA HIS A 393 -15.39 22.71 -10.78
C HIS A 393 -16.01 21.31 -10.85
N THR A 394 -16.71 20.94 -9.81
CA THR A 394 -17.54 19.72 -9.78
C THR A 394 -18.77 19.88 -10.69
N SER A 395 -19.55 18.83 -10.84
CA SER A 395 -20.79 18.87 -11.63
C SER A 395 -21.79 19.94 -11.16
N ASN A 396 -21.83 20.23 -9.85
CA ASN A 396 -22.68 21.28 -9.27
C ASN A 396 -22.00 22.66 -9.21
N GLY A 397 -20.75 22.79 -9.68
CA GLY A 397 -20.01 24.04 -9.70
C GLY A 397 -19.24 24.36 -8.42
N ARG A 398 -19.09 23.41 -7.49
CA ARG A 398 -18.20 23.57 -6.32
C ARG A 398 -16.74 23.62 -6.75
N THR A 399 -15.94 24.47 -6.12
CA THR A 399 -14.51 24.58 -6.43
C THR A 399 -13.72 23.44 -5.79
N VAL A 400 -12.88 22.79 -6.60
CA VAL A 400 -11.92 21.75 -6.21
C VAL A 400 -10.57 22.05 -6.83
N TYR A 401 -9.48 21.52 -6.26
CA TYR A 401 -8.12 21.87 -6.68
C TYR A 401 -7.35 20.66 -7.18
N GLY A 402 -6.49 20.87 -8.17
CA GLY A 402 -5.52 19.88 -8.65
C GLY A 402 -4.18 19.98 -7.92
N GLY A 403 -3.25 19.08 -8.26
CA GLY A 403 -1.84 19.17 -7.86
C GLY A 403 -1.50 18.82 -6.41
N GLY A 404 -2.44 18.24 -5.63
CA GLY A 404 -2.16 17.99 -4.23
C GLY A 404 -3.10 17.00 -3.54
N GLY A 405 -3.62 16.00 -4.25
CA GLY A 405 -4.57 15.03 -3.71
C GLY A 405 -6.02 15.53 -3.67
N ILE A 406 -6.87 14.80 -2.99
CA ILE A 406 -8.27 15.11 -2.77
C ILE A 406 -8.41 15.86 -1.44
N THR A 407 -8.82 17.12 -1.50
CA THR A 407 -9.18 17.90 -0.31
C THR A 407 -10.60 17.50 0.10
N PRO A 408 -10.85 17.11 1.36
CA PRO A 408 -12.17 16.71 1.80
C PRO A 408 -13.15 17.89 1.77
N ASP A 409 -14.45 17.59 1.63
CA ASP A 409 -15.53 18.57 1.72
C ASP A 409 -15.72 19.02 3.17
N ILE A 410 -15.50 18.09 4.11
CA ILE A 410 -15.55 18.35 5.55
C ILE A 410 -14.23 17.89 6.16
N PHE A 411 -13.51 18.86 6.69
CA PHE A 411 -12.22 18.62 7.33
C PHE A 411 -12.41 18.11 8.76
N ILE A 412 -11.72 17.03 9.09
CA ILE A 412 -11.65 16.50 10.46
C ILE A 412 -10.19 16.59 10.91
N PRO A 413 -9.88 17.43 11.91
CA PRO A 413 -8.53 17.56 12.41
C PRO A 413 -8.05 16.27 13.10
N GLU A 414 -6.73 16.06 13.10
CA GLU A 414 -6.13 15.03 13.94
C GLU A 414 -6.33 15.39 15.40
N ASP A 415 -6.95 14.47 16.16
CA ASP A 415 -7.17 14.67 17.59
C ASP A 415 -5.89 14.42 18.38
N THR A 416 -5.26 15.49 18.80
CA THR A 416 -4.08 15.48 19.68
C THR A 416 -4.41 15.90 21.10
N VAL A 417 -5.68 16.13 21.41
CA VAL A 417 -6.15 16.46 22.74
C VAL A 417 -5.78 15.32 23.69
N ASP A 418 -5.24 15.67 24.83
CA ASP A 418 -4.81 14.73 25.88
C ASP A 418 -3.63 13.79 25.50
N MET A 419 -2.98 13.98 24.35
CA MET A 419 -1.73 13.29 24.01
C MET A 419 -0.56 13.82 24.82
N THR A 420 -0.26 13.18 25.95
CA THR A 420 0.92 13.51 26.77
C THR A 420 2.20 12.84 26.27
N SER A 421 3.37 13.26 26.76
CA SER A 421 4.63 12.59 26.47
C SER A 421 4.63 11.14 26.97
N TYR A 422 3.96 10.83 28.08
CA TYR A 422 3.81 9.45 28.55
C TYR A 422 3.06 8.59 27.53
N TYR A 423 1.95 9.09 26.95
CA TYR A 423 1.20 8.40 25.91
C TYR A 423 2.07 8.14 24.67
N LYS A 424 2.80 9.19 24.21
CA LYS A 424 3.68 9.07 23.04
C LYS A 424 4.81 8.06 23.29
N GLU A 425 5.48 8.10 24.43
CA GLU A 425 6.52 7.15 24.80
C GLU A 425 5.98 5.71 24.91
N ALA A 426 4.82 5.51 25.53
CA ALA A 426 4.17 4.20 25.66
C ALA A 426 3.84 3.58 24.28
N THR A 427 3.36 4.42 23.35
CA THR A 427 3.02 4.02 21.99
C THR A 427 4.27 3.72 21.16
N MET A 428 5.24 4.65 21.13
CA MET A 428 6.44 4.54 20.31
C MET A 428 7.39 3.44 20.79
N SER A 429 7.50 3.20 22.11
CA SER A 429 8.28 2.07 22.65
C SER A 429 7.66 0.71 22.35
N GLY A 430 6.36 0.69 21.97
CA GLY A 430 5.56 -0.51 21.74
C GLY A 430 5.29 -1.31 23.01
N LEU A 431 5.42 -0.71 24.18
CA LEU A 431 5.07 -1.36 25.45
C LEU A 431 3.59 -1.74 25.52
N ILE A 432 2.71 -0.93 24.90
CA ILE A 432 1.27 -1.23 24.83
C ILE A 432 1.04 -2.56 24.07
N LEU A 433 1.70 -2.76 22.94
CA LEU A 433 1.60 -4.01 22.17
C LEU A 433 2.12 -5.22 22.96
N GLN A 434 3.27 -5.05 23.62
CA GLN A 434 3.85 -6.12 24.45
C GLN A 434 2.94 -6.50 25.62
N PHE A 435 2.41 -5.49 26.31
CA PHE A 435 1.45 -5.73 27.38
C PHE A 435 0.20 -6.43 26.87
N ALA A 436 -0.37 -5.98 25.75
CA ALA A 436 -1.57 -6.57 25.18
C ALA A 436 -1.37 -8.05 24.84
N TYR A 437 -0.21 -8.44 24.27
CA TYR A 437 0.11 -9.86 24.04
C TYR A 437 0.23 -10.65 25.35
N THR A 438 1.00 -10.12 26.30
CA THR A 438 1.16 -10.77 27.61
C THR A 438 -0.17 -10.98 28.31
N TYR A 439 -0.97 -9.90 28.37
CA TYR A 439 -2.29 -9.96 29.00
C TYR A 439 -3.24 -10.93 28.29
N THR A 440 -3.22 -10.92 26.96
CA THR A 440 -4.02 -11.85 26.16
C THR A 440 -3.65 -13.29 26.44
N ASP A 441 -2.36 -13.62 26.50
CA ASP A 441 -1.90 -14.99 26.74
C ASP A 441 -2.24 -15.47 28.14
N GLU A 442 -2.06 -14.65 29.17
CA GLU A 442 -2.42 -14.94 30.55
C GLU A 442 -3.93 -15.18 30.75
N ASN A 443 -4.76 -14.53 29.94
CA ASN A 443 -6.22 -14.54 30.07
C ASN A 443 -6.94 -15.25 28.90
N ARG A 444 -6.21 -15.92 28.00
CA ARG A 444 -6.73 -16.47 26.74
C ARG A 444 -7.94 -17.38 26.94
N ALA A 445 -7.86 -18.31 27.90
CA ALA A 445 -8.93 -19.25 28.18
C ALA A 445 -10.28 -18.59 28.53
N ARG A 446 -10.25 -17.38 29.06
CA ARG A 446 -11.43 -16.58 29.37
C ARG A 446 -11.84 -15.68 28.22
N LEU A 447 -10.87 -14.95 27.63
CA LEU A 447 -11.12 -13.99 26.56
C LEU A 447 -11.66 -14.66 25.30
N SER A 448 -11.18 -15.87 24.96
CA SER A 448 -11.64 -16.62 23.77
C SER A 448 -13.07 -17.13 23.85
N LYS A 449 -13.75 -16.98 24.99
CA LYS A 449 -15.18 -17.29 25.13
C LYS A 449 -16.09 -16.11 24.80
N MET A 450 -15.51 -14.92 24.62
CA MET A 450 -16.22 -13.70 24.30
C MET A 450 -16.18 -13.49 22.78
N GLU A 451 -17.34 -13.43 22.15
CA GLU A 451 -17.48 -13.25 20.70
C GLU A 451 -17.94 -11.82 20.35
N ASP A 452 -18.46 -11.10 21.35
CA ASP A 452 -18.97 -9.75 21.21
C ASP A 452 -17.97 -8.71 21.72
N VAL A 453 -17.72 -7.67 20.92
CA VAL A 453 -16.74 -6.62 21.21
C VAL A 453 -17.11 -5.81 22.44
N TRP A 454 -18.42 -5.59 22.67
CA TRP A 454 -18.92 -4.80 23.80
C TRP A 454 -18.90 -5.59 25.11
N GLU A 455 -19.10 -6.91 25.05
CA GLU A 455 -18.88 -7.80 26.18
C GLU A 455 -17.42 -7.76 26.62
N MET A 456 -16.51 -7.88 25.65
CA MET A 456 -15.07 -7.81 25.91
C MET A 456 -14.64 -6.46 26.46
N GLU A 457 -15.15 -5.36 25.93
CA GLU A 457 -14.87 -4.02 26.45
C GLU A 457 -15.30 -3.88 27.92
N ARG A 458 -16.55 -4.27 28.25
CA ARG A 458 -17.06 -4.25 29.64
C ARG A 458 -16.18 -5.07 30.57
N TYR A 459 -15.78 -6.24 30.11
CA TYR A 459 -14.85 -7.09 30.88
C TYR A 459 -13.50 -6.41 31.10
N LEU A 460 -12.85 -5.91 30.04
CA LEU A 460 -11.55 -5.26 30.14
C LEU A 460 -11.58 -4.02 31.05
N LYS A 461 -12.62 -3.22 30.98
CA LYS A 461 -12.85 -2.08 31.90
C LYS A 461 -12.93 -2.57 33.36
N SER A 462 -13.67 -3.66 33.62
CA SER A 462 -13.79 -4.24 34.97
C SER A 462 -12.46 -4.76 35.53
N GLN A 463 -11.52 -5.15 34.65
CA GLN A 463 -10.21 -5.66 35.03
C GLN A 463 -9.15 -4.59 35.28
N ASN A 464 -9.51 -3.31 35.11
CA ASN A 464 -8.59 -2.18 35.26
C ASN A 464 -7.29 -2.35 34.45
N THR A 465 -7.45 -2.68 33.17
CA THR A 465 -6.34 -3.00 32.26
C THR A 465 -5.31 -1.88 32.13
N LEU A 466 -5.74 -0.60 32.25
CA LEU A 466 -4.83 0.53 32.23
C LEU A 466 -3.85 0.50 33.41
N GLU A 467 -4.30 0.26 34.64
CA GLU A 467 -3.40 0.21 35.80
C GLU A 467 -2.42 -0.96 35.69
N LYS A 468 -2.89 -2.12 35.21
CA LYS A 468 -2.02 -3.27 34.92
C LYS A 468 -0.97 -2.92 33.88
N PHE A 469 -1.36 -2.19 32.81
CA PHE A 469 -0.42 -1.68 31.82
C PHE A 469 0.59 -0.72 32.42
N VAL A 470 0.15 0.23 33.23
CA VAL A 470 1.06 1.22 33.87
C VAL A 470 2.12 0.53 34.74
N VAL A 471 1.70 -0.46 35.54
CA VAL A 471 2.63 -1.29 36.34
C VAL A 471 3.59 -2.06 35.47
N TYR A 472 3.11 -2.65 34.38
CA TYR A 472 3.94 -3.34 33.40
C TYR A 472 4.97 -2.41 32.75
N ALA A 473 4.53 -1.24 32.33
CA ALA A 473 5.35 -0.24 31.65
C ALA A 473 6.46 0.29 32.56
N ASP A 474 6.15 0.55 33.86
CA ASP A 474 7.14 1.00 34.84
C ASP A 474 8.25 -0.04 35.07
N LYS A 475 7.89 -1.34 35.14
CA LYS A 475 8.85 -2.44 35.21
C LYS A 475 9.71 -2.58 33.96
N ASN A 476 9.23 -2.13 32.80
CA ASN A 476 9.90 -2.20 31.51
C ASN A 476 10.53 -0.87 31.07
N GLY A 477 10.80 0.03 32.01
CA GLY A 477 11.61 1.25 31.77
C GLY A 477 10.82 2.53 31.54
N LEU A 478 9.50 2.49 31.33
CA LEU A 478 8.66 3.69 31.21
C LEU A 478 8.12 4.11 32.58
N LYS A 479 8.85 4.99 33.25
CA LYS A 479 8.53 5.43 34.61
C LYS A 479 7.13 6.05 34.72
N ARG A 480 6.41 5.67 35.78
CA ARG A 480 5.06 6.14 36.08
C ARG A 480 5.03 7.67 36.24
N ARG A 481 4.07 8.36 35.58
CA ARG A 481 3.85 9.81 35.62
C ARG A 481 2.35 10.08 35.81
N ASN A 482 1.88 10.08 37.06
CA ASN A 482 0.46 10.07 37.39
C ASN A 482 -0.38 11.15 36.69
N LEU A 483 0.07 12.41 36.68
CA LEU A 483 -0.65 13.52 36.04
C LEU A 483 -0.81 13.32 34.52
N MET A 484 0.25 12.83 33.87
CA MET A 484 0.22 12.57 32.42
C MET A 484 -0.67 11.38 32.09
N ILE A 485 -0.59 10.32 32.88
CA ILE A 485 -1.45 9.13 32.77
C ILE A 485 -2.91 9.51 32.96
N GLN A 486 -3.22 10.32 33.97
CA GLN A 486 -4.58 10.79 34.22
C GLN A 486 -5.12 11.62 33.05
N LYS A 487 -4.29 12.55 32.52
CA LYS A 487 -4.66 13.35 31.35
C LYS A 487 -4.89 12.48 30.10
N SER A 488 -4.03 11.52 29.81
CA SER A 488 -4.16 10.61 28.65
C SER A 488 -4.98 9.36 28.95
N ARG A 489 -5.70 9.30 30.06
CA ARG A 489 -6.37 8.08 30.52
C ARG A 489 -7.23 7.42 29.45
N LYS A 490 -8.12 8.18 28.83
CA LYS A 490 -9.06 7.69 27.79
C LYS A 490 -8.30 7.13 26.59
N LEU A 491 -7.28 7.83 26.12
CA LEU A 491 -6.43 7.40 24.98
C LEU A 491 -5.66 6.12 25.29
N LEU A 492 -5.06 6.04 26.48
CA LEU A 492 -4.31 4.86 26.91
C LEU A 492 -5.22 3.63 27.08
N GLU A 493 -6.38 3.77 27.77
CA GLU A 493 -7.36 2.70 27.93
C GLU A 493 -7.85 2.19 26.56
N ARG A 494 -8.22 3.12 25.68
CA ARG A 494 -8.68 2.80 24.34
C ARG A 494 -7.62 2.03 23.56
N PHE A 495 -6.37 2.48 23.57
CA PHE A 495 -5.32 1.83 22.80
C PHE A 495 -4.95 0.47 23.38
N VAL A 496 -4.80 0.34 24.69
CA VAL A 496 -4.53 -0.94 25.37
C VAL A 496 -5.65 -1.95 25.06
N ASN A 497 -6.91 -1.57 25.29
CA ASN A 497 -8.04 -2.47 25.10
C ASN A 497 -8.23 -2.84 23.63
N SER A 498 -8.06 -1.88 22.70
CA SER A 498 -8.16 -2.16 21.26
C SER A 498 -7.20 -3.25 20.81
N ARG A 499 -5.97 -3.29 21.35
CA ARG A 499 -4.99 -4.30 21.01
C ARG A 499 -5.30 -5.67 21.58
N ILE A 500 -5.89 -5.74 22.76
CA ILE A 500 -6.38 -7.01 23.34
C ILE A 500 -7.56 -7.54 22.51
N ILE A 501 -8.49 -6.66 22.13
CA ILE A 501 -9.63 -7.00 21.25
C ILE A 501 -9.13 -7.58 19.92
N TYR A 502 -8.16 -6.89 19.29
CA TYR A 502 -7.56 -7.35 18.03
C TYR A 502 -6.95 -8.75 18.14
N ASN A 503 -6.23 -9.02 19.24
CA ASN A 503 -5.54 -10.31 19.46
C ASN A 503 -6.50 -11.51 19.66
N ILE A 504 -7.76 -11.25 20.00
CA ILE A 504 -8.74 -12.31 20.33
C ILE A 504 -9.82 -12.42 19.27
N LEU A 505 -10.40 -11.29 18.84
CA LEU A 505 -11.53 -11.28 17.91
C LEU A 505 -11.04 -11.21 16.45
N ASN A 506 -10.96 -10.02 15.89
CA ASN A 506 -10.54 -9.80 14.51
C ASN A 506 -10.43 -8.29 14.20
N GLU A 507 -10.03 -7.96 12.96
CA GLU A 507 -9.87 -6.59 12.49
C GLU A 507 -11.21 -5.83 12.45
N GLN A 508 -12.33 -6.50 12.16
CA GLN A 508 -13.66 -5.86 12.20
C GLN A 508 -14.02 -5.39 13.60
N ALA A 509 -13.92 -6.27 14.61
CA ALA A 509 -14.23 -5.94 16.00
C ALA A 509 -13.32 -4.82 16.54
N TRP A 510 -12.04 -4.85 16.16
CA TRP A 510 -11.10 -3.77 16.46
C TRP A 510 -11.51 -2.44 15.82
N THR A 511 -11.94 -2.45 14.56
CA THR A 511 -12.42 -1.26 13.84
C THR A 511 -13.71 -0.73 14.49
N GLU A 512 -14.64 -1.60 14.81
CA GLU A 512 -15.90 -1.27 15.47
C GLU A 512 -15.66 -0.60 16.84
N TYR A 513 -14.74 -1.15 17.63
CA TYR A 513 -14.32 -0.57 18.89
C TYR A 513 -13.71 0.83 18.74
N LEU A 514 -12.84 1.02 17.73
CA LEU A 514 -12.21 2.32 17.49
C LEU A 514 -13.16 3.36 16.92
N ASN A 515 -14.14 2.97 16.13
CA ASN A 515 -15.10 3.89 15.52
C ASN A 515 -16.10 4.49 16.52
N GLN A 516 -16.26 3.93 17.71
CA GLN A 516 -17.20 4.40 18.73
C GLN A 516 -17.04 5.89 19.07
N ASP A 517 -15.81 6.36 19.18
CA ASP A 517 -15.48 7.74 19.55
C ASP A 517 -14.73 8.48 18.43
N ASP A 518 -14.79 7.99 17.18
CA ASP A 518 -14.08 8.58 16.05
C ASP A 518 -14.79 9.84 15.56
N PRO A 519 -14.14 11.02 15.57
CA PRO A 519 -14.77 12.27 15.16
C PRO A 519 -15.32 12.25 13.73
N ALA A 520 -14.66 11.53 12.81
CA ALA A 520 -15.12 11.43 11.42
C ALA A 520 -16.38 10.55 11.31
N ILE A 521 -16.48 9.51 12.13
CA ILE A 521 -17.69 8.67 12.20
C ILE A 521 -18.85 9.45 12.84
N ILE A 522 -18.59 10.17 13.93
CA ILE A 522 -19.59 11.02 14.59
C ILE A 522 -20.14 12.06 13.62
N GLU A 523 -19.26 12.73 12.86
CA GLU A 523 -19.68 13.71 11.85
C GLU A 523 -20.45 13.05 10.70
N THR A 524 -20.05 11.85 10.28
CA THR A 524 -20.78 11.07 9.26
C THR A 524 -22.21 10.78 9.69
N LEU A 525 -22.41 10.29 10.91
CA LEU A 525 -23.75 10.02 11.47
C LEU A 525 -24.58 11.31 11.57
N ARG A 526 -23.95 12.44 11.96
CA ARG A 526 -24.60 13.75 11.99
C ARG A 526 -25.13 14.17 10.63
N LEU A 527 -24.31 14.00 9.57
CA LEU A 527 -24.71 14.34 8.20
C LEU A 527 -25.89 13.50 7.71
N PHE A 528 -25.83 12.17 7.94
CA PHE A 528 -26.94 11.30 7.54
C PHE A 528 -28.23 11.65 8.24
N LYS A 529 -28.18 11.87 9.56
CA LYS A 529 -29.34 12.27 10.36
C LYS A 529 -29.97 13.60 9.90
N ASN A 530 -29.14 14.53 9.43
CA ASN A 530 -29.60 15.83 8.94
C ASN A 530 -30.02 15.83 7.47
N GLY A 531 -29.78 14.74 6.73
CA GLY A 531 -30.00 14.68 5.28
C GLY A 531 -28.99 15.49 4.44
N ASP A 532 -27.83 15.81 5.01
CA ASP A 532 -26.79 16.66 4.39
C ASP A 532 -25.67 15.88 3.70
N ALA A 533 -25.87 14.59 3.44
CA ALA A 533 -24.84 13.74 2.81
C ALA A 533 -24.61 14.02 1.31
N PHE A 534 -25.55 14.67 0.65
CA PHE A 534 -25.39 15.08 -0.73
C PHE A 534 -24.86 16.52 -0.79
N PRO A 535 -23.74 16.77 -1.50
CA PRO A 535 -23.20 18.12 -1.65
C PRO A 535 -24.20 19.06 -2.31
N LYS A 536 -24.45 20.22 -1.68
CA LYS A 536 -25.37 21.23 -2.18
C LYS A 536 -24.69 22.11 -3.25
N LYS A 537 -25.45 22.58 -4.22
CA LYS A 537 -24.99 23.58 -5.16
C LYS A 537 -24.60 24.86 -4.39
N PRO A 538 -23.46 25.51 -4.72
CA PRO A 538 -23.15 26.80 -4.11
C PRO A 538 -24.30 27.78 -4.32
N GLU A 539 -24.70 28.49 -3.26
CA GLU A 539 -25.63 29.61 -3.42
C GLU A 539 -24.99 30.65 -4.36
N ALA A 540 -25.73 31.07 -5.38
CA ALA A 540 -25.28 32.12 -6.26
C ALA A 540 -24.93 33.35 -5.40
N ALA A 541 -23.68 33.83 -5.48
CA ALA A 541 -23.30 35.06 -4.80
C ALA A 541 -24.32 36.12 -5.13
N ALA A 542 -24.96 36.71 -4.12
CA ALA A 542 -25.90 37.80 -4.31
C ALA A 542 -25.19 38.87 -5.14
N PRO A 543 -25.82 39.41 -6.19
CA PRO A 543 -25.18 40.45 -7.01
C PRO A 543 -24.82 41.60 -6.07
N ASN A 544 -23.53 41.95 -6.02
CA ASN A 544 -23.07 43.16 -5.35
C ASN A 544 -23.78 44.33 -6.02
N HIS A 545 -24.80 44.84 -5.36
CA HIS A 545 -25.36 46.14 -5.71
C HIS A 545 -24.28 47.18 -5.40
N ALA A 546 -23.56 47.59 -6.45
CA ALA A 546 -22.63 48.72 -6.43
C ALA A 546 -23.42 50.02 -6.37
#